data_1a5d6a9ae108e91dba413c0edb6cfb05
#
_entry.id   1a5d6a9ae108e91dba413c0edb6cfb05
#
_cell.length_a   1.000
_cell.length_b   1.000
_cell.length_c   1.000
_cell.angle_alpha   90.00
_cell.angle_beta   90.00
_cell.angle_gamma   90.00
#
_symmetry.space_group_name_H-M   'P 1'
#
loop_
_entity.id
_entity.type
_entity.pdbx_description
1 polymer ?
#
loop_
_entity_poly.entity_id
_entity_poly.type
_entity_poly.pdbx_seq_one_letter_code
_entity_poly.pdbx_strand_id
1 'polypeptide(L)'
;MQTLEIALLSTLLLFPLVDLVLEKYKFRSKCAEYIKTSAMLWVVTGFLFFCYLIDVLKIDPPQYLPSASWKVYLAIFIFAVFIAYMKYVLSSINKDANVRLQVLNAFEDGGKSFLEILPSSRREFLLFTLLVSVSAGVCEELIFRWYLYSSIEQHTGEFVAVIGSSIIFGIWHTYLGWKHVIKTAVVGVLLCGIYLYFESIVVAIVAHIFMDVYSGSVAFIARKAQGAELTNA
;
A
#
# COMPACT_ATOMS: atom_id res chain seq x y z
N MET A 1 -3.82 -16.16 -26.50
CA MET A 1 -3.82 -14.79 -25.96
C MET A 1 -4.92 -14.63 -24.92
N GLN A 2 -6.19 -14.79 -25.23
CA GLN A 2 -7.30 -14.69 -24.26
C GLN A 2 -7.13 -15.57 -22.98
N THR A 3 -6.54 -16.75 -23.09
CA THR A 3 -6.36 -17.67 -21.95
C THR A 3 -5.41 -17.12 -20.88
N LEU A 4 -4.31 -16.45 -21.28
CA LEU A 4 -3.35 -15.87 -20.34
C LEU A 4 -3.90 -14.60 -19.67
N GLU A 5 -4.65 -13.79 -20.41
CA GLU A 5 -5.32 -12.63 -19.87
C GLU A 5 -6.39 -13.02 -18.82
N ILE A 6 -7.18 -14.05 -19.15
CA ILE A 6 -8.14 -14.63 -18.20
C ILE A 6 -7.42 -15.20 -16.97
N ALA A 7 -6.28 -15.87 -17.17
CA ALA A 7 -5.47 -16.39 -16.06
C ALA A 7 -4.95 -15.26 -15.15
N LEU A 8 -4.47 -14.16 -15.74
CA LEU A 8 -4.02 -12.99 -14.97
C LEU A 8 -5.17 -12.36 -14.18
N LEU A 9 -6.30 -12.08 -14.84
CA LEU A 9 -7.48 -11.52 -14.17
C LEU A 9 -7.99 -12.46 -13.06
N SER A 10 -8.03 -13.77 -13.32
CA SER A 10 -8.39 -14.76 -12.31
C SER A 10 -7.42 -14.75 -11.14
N THR A 11 -6.11 -14.63 -11.38
CA THR A 11 -5.09 -14.51 -10.35
C THR A 11 -5.33 -13.28 -9.49
N LEU A 12 -5.59 -12.12 -10.09
CA LEU A 12 -5.83 -10.88 -9.37
C LEU A 12 -7.14 -10.92 -8.55
N LEU A 13 -8.19 -11.49 -9.09
CA LEU A 13 -9.49 -11.58 -8.40
C LEU A 13 -9.50 -12.65 -7.29
N LEU A 14 -8.73 -13.72 -7.46
CA LEU A 14 -8.64 -14.80 -6.47
C LEU A 14 -7.53 -14.58 -5.43
N PHE A 15 -6.63 -13.63 -5.67
CA PHE A 15 -5.53 -13.32 -4.76
C PHE A 15 -5.97 -13.14 -3.29
N PRO A 16 -7.06 -12.38 -2.99
CA PRO A 16 -7.53 -12.24 -1.61
C PRO A 16 -7.93 -13.56 -0.96
N LEU A 17 -8.50 -14.49 -1.73
CA LEU A 17 -8.87 -15.82 -1.22
C LEU A 17 -7.63 -16.67 -0.94
N VAL A 18 -6.64 -16.61 -1.83
CA VAL A 18 -5.34 -17.30 -1.65
C VAL A 18 -4.64 -16.75 -0.42
N ASP A 19 -4.61 -15.43 -0.26
CA ASP A 19 -3.99 -14.77 0.89
C ASP A 19 -4.68 -15.16 2.21
N LEU A 20 -6.01 -15.16 2.25
CA LEU A 20 -6.78 -15.63 3.42
C LEU A 20 -6.50 -17.10 3.78
N VAL A 21 -6.28 -17.96 2.78
CA VAL A 21 -5.90 -19.36 3.03
C VAL A 21 -4.48 -19.43 3.57
N LEU A 22 -3.54 -18.68 2.97
CA LEU A 22 -2.14 -18.64 3.40
C LEU A 22 -1.97 -17.99 4.78
N GLU A 23 -2.89 -17.12 5.18
CA GLU A 23 -2.89 -16.53 6.52
C GLU A 23 -3.11 -17.57 7.63
N LYS A 24 -3.79 -18.68 7.35
CA LYS A 24 -3.88 -19.82 8.28
C LYS A 24 -2.54 -20.50 8.56
N TYR A 25 -1.58 -20.33 7.65
CA TYR A 25 -0.23 -20.89 7.72
C TYR A 25 0.81 -19.81 8.00
N LYS A 26 0.53 -18.92 8.96
CA LYS A 26 1.46 -17.84 9.36
C LYS A 26 2.80 -18.39 9.82
N PHE A 27 3.85 -17.75 9.36
CA PHE A 27 5.17 -17.99 9.95
C PHE A 27 5.21 -17.45 11.38
N ARG A 28 6.02 -18.09 12.24
CA ARG A 28 6.23 -17.61 13.62
C ARG A 28 6.90 -16.23 13.69
N SER A 29 7.63 -15.87 12.65
CA SER A 29 8.37 -14.61 12.57
C SER A 29 7.64 -13.59 11.67
N LYS A 30 7.34 -12.42 12.20
CA LYS A 30 6.79 -11.28 11.45
C LYS A 30 7.69 -10.88 10.28
N CYS A 31 9.02 -10.96 10.45
CA CYS A 31 9.96 -10.71 9.37
C CYS A 31 9.79 -11.69 8.19
N ALA A 32 9.48 -12.96 8.48
CA ALA A 32 9.22 -13.94 7.43
C ALA A 32 7.90 -13.67 6.71
N GLU A 33 6.87 -13.20 7.42
CA GLU A 33 5.62 -12.75 6.80
C GLU A 33 5.86 -11.57 5.85
N TYR A 34 6.65 -10.59 6.24
CA TYR A 34 7.02 -9.45 5.37
C TYR A 34 7.71 -9.90 4.08
N ILE A 35 8.64 -10.85 4.18
CA ILE A 35 9.32 -11.42 3.01
C ILE A 35 8.34 -12.18 2.13
N LYS A 36 7.46 -13.02 2.73
CA LYS A 36 6.43 -13.77 2.00
C LYS A 36 5.50 -12.83 1.23
N THR A 37 4.91 -11.83 1.90
CA THR A 37 4.01 -10.87 1.28
C THR A 37 4.69 -10.11 0.13
N SER A 38 5.91 -9.62 0.35
CA SER A 38 6.66 -8.94 -0.70
C SER A 38 6.94 -9.86 -1.89
N ALA A 39 7.35 -11.11 -1.64
CA ALA A 39 7.59 -12.08 -2.71
C ALA A 39 6.31 -12.39 -3.52
N MET A 40 5.17 -12.55 -2.85
CA MET A 40 3.88 -12.77 -3.50
C MET A 40 3.50 -11.61 -4.41
N LEU A 41 3.65 -10.37 -3.95
CA LEU A 41 3.39 -9.16 -4.75
C LEU A 41 4.27 -9.12 -6.01
N TRP A 42 5.57 -9.39 -5.85
CA TRP A 42 6.50 -9.41 -7.00
C TRP A 42 6.22 -10.55 -7.98
N VAL A 43 5.77 -11.72 -7.52
CA VAL A 43 5.37 -12.84 -8.42
C VAL A 43 4.17 -12.43 -9.26
N VAL A 44 3.14 -11.84 -8.65
CA VAL A 44 1.93 -11.38 -9.38
C VAL A 44 2.29 -10.25 -10.35
N THR A 45 3.10 -9.29 -9.92
CA THR A 45 3.56 -8.19 -10.78
C THR A 45 4.47 -8.69 -11.90
N GLY A 46 5.33 -9.66 -11.62
CA GLY A 46 6.14 -10.33 -12.65
C GLY A 46 5.31 -11.05 -13.70
N PHE A 47 4.21 -11.70 -13.29
CA PHE A 47 3.27 -12.30 -14.22
C PHE A 47 2.53 -11.24 -15.07
N LEU A 48 2.14 -10.12 -14.47
CA LEU A 48 1.58 -8.98 -15.20
C LEU A 48 2.56 -8.46 -16.26
N PHE A 49 3.82 -8.22 -15.90
CA PHE A 49 4.84 -7.79 -16.85
C PHE A 49 5.13 -8.82 -17.94
N PHE A 50 5.15 -10.10 -17.60
CA PHE A 50 5.30 -11.17 -18.59
C PHE A 50 4.18 -11.10 -19.63
N CYS A 51 2.92 -11.01 -19.19
CA CYS A 51 1.77 -10.88 -20.11
C CYS A 51 1.84 -9.60 -20.96
N TYR A 52 2.33 -8.52 -20.40
CA TYR A 52 2.54 -7.26 -21.14
C TYR A 52 3.64 -7.38 -22.19
N LEU A 53 4.80 -7.94 -21.85
CA LEU A 53 5.94 -8.08 -22.77
C LEU A 53 5.68 -9.00 -23.96
N ILE A 54 4.83 -10.00 -23.80
CA ILE A 54 4.42 -10.90 -24.90
C ILE A 54 3.17 -10.42 -25.66
N ASP A 55 2.81 -9.14 -25.47
CA ASP A 55 1.69 -8.46 -26.16
C ASP A 55 0.32 -9.14 -25.97
N VAL A 56 0.10 -9.77 -24.81
CA VAL A 56 -1.21 -10.30 -24.40
C VAL A 56 -2.12 -9.18 -23.95
N LEU A 57 -1.57 -8.20 -23.23
CA LEU A 57 -2.32 -7.05 -22.69
C LEU A 57 -2.33 -5.89 -23.70
N LYS A 58 -3.52 -5.43 -24.03
CA LYS A 58 -3.73 -4.31 -24.97
C LYS A 58 -3.89 -3.00 -24.22
N ILE A 59 -2.92 -2.67 -23.37
CA ILE A 59 -2.86 -1.44 -22.60
C ILE A 59 -1.60 -0.64 -22.95
N ASP A 60 -1.71 0.68 -22.94
CA ASP A 60 -0.56 1.56 -23.13
C ASP A 60 0.41 1.46 -21.95
N PRO A 61 1.72 1.72 -22.15
CA PRO A 61 2.67 1.79 -21.05
C PRO A 61 2.25 2.86 -20.04
N PRO A 62 2.56 2.68 -18.73
CA PRO A 62 2.20 3.66 -17.74
C PRO A 62 2.97 4.97 -17.98
N GLN A 63 2.31 6.09 -17.79
CA GLN A 63 2.98 7.38 -17.82
C GLN A 63 3.85 7.52 -16.56
N TYR A 64 5.18 7.59 -16.77
CA TYR A 64 6.13 7.59 -15.65
C TYR A 64 6.20 8.93 -14.93
N LEU A 65 6.34 10.03 -15.68
CA LEU A 65 6.51 11.36 -15.13
C LEU A 65 5.37 12.27 -15.58
N PRO A 66 4.99 13.27 -14.76
CA PRO A 66 3.98 14.26 -15.15
C PRO A 66 4.32 14.93 -16.48
N SER A 67 3.31 15.12 -17.32
CA SER A 67 3.45 15.80 -18.62
C SER A 67 3.88 17.25 -18.48
N ALA A 68 3.41 17.95 -17.43
CA ALA A 68 3.73 19.33 -17.16
C ALA A 68 4.76 19.50 -16.05
N SER A 69 5.83 20.25 -16.28
CA SER A 69 6.92 20.46 -15.32
C SER A 69 6.46 21.01 -13.97
N TRP A 70 5.45 21.89 -13.97
CA TRP A 70 4.92 22.43 -12.71
C TRP A 70 4.30 21.37 -11.79
N LYS A 71 3.72 20.29 -12.36
CA LYS A 71 3.20 19.16 -11.59
C LYS A 71 4.33 18.40 -10.87
N VAL A 72 5.52 18.32 -11.47
CA VAL A 72 6.71 17.75 -10.82
C VAL A 72 7.09 18.56 -9.59
N TYR A 73 7.19 19.90 -9.74
CA TYR A 73 7.51 20.77 -8.61
C TYR A 73 6.44 20.73 -7.53
N LEU A 74 5.17 20.66 -7.92
CA LEU A 74 4.06 20.52 -6.97
C LEU A 74 4.16 19.19 -6.20
N ALA A 75 4.44 18.08 -6.88
CA ALA A 75 4.62 16.79 -6.22
C ALA A 75 5.79 16.82 -5.21
N ILE A 76 6.94 17.38 -5.61
CA ILE A 76 8.10 17.56 -4.71
C ILE A 76 7.72 18.41 -3.49
N PHE A 77 7.00 19.51 -3.70
CA PHE A 77 6.55 20.38 -2.62
C PHE A 77 5.62 19.64 -1.64
N ILE A 78 4.61 18.91 -2.17
CA ILE A 78 3.67 18.12 -1.35
C ILE A 78 4.43 17.06 -0.53
N PHE A 79 5.37 16.34 -1.14
CA PHE A 79 6.18 15.34 -0.41
C PHE A 79 7.08 16.00 0.65
N ALA A 80 7.66 17.15 0.38
CA ALA A 80 8.45 17.88 1.37
C ALA A 80 7.59 18.32 2.58
N VAL A 81 6.38 18.83 2.32
CA VAL A 81 5.41 19.17 3.37
C VAL A 81 4.98 17.91 4.15
N PHE A 82 4.72 16.79 3.47
CA PHE A 82 4.39 15.54 4.12
C PHE A 82 5.52 15.03 5.02
N ILE A 83 6.77 15.10 4.57
CA ILE A 83 7.95 14.73 5.38
C ILE A 83 8.06 15.63 6.62
N ALA A 84 7.84 16.94 6.48
CA ALA A 84 7.85 17.87 7.61
C ALA A 84 6.74 17.55 8.61
N TYR A 85 5.53 17.28 8.12
CA TYR A 85 4.39 16.82 8.92
C TYR A 85 4.69 15.50 9.65
N MET A 86 5.24 14.51 8.94
CA MET A 86 5.64 13.23 9.53
C MET A 86 6.65 13.43 10.69
N LYS A 87 7.68 14.23 10.47
CA LYS A 87 8.66 14.56 11.52
C LYS A 87 8.01 15.24 12.75
N TYR A 88 7.07 16.14 12.53
CA TYR A 88 6.31 16.78 13.59
C TYR A 88 5.50 15.76 14.39
N VAL A 89 4.72 14.91 13.73
CA VAL A 89 3.89 13.87 14.38
C VAL A 89 4.76 12.89 15.17
N LEU A 90 5.83 12.37 14.57
CA LEU A 90 6.74 11.43 15.24
C LEU A 90 7.42 12.08 16.48
N SER A 91 7.77 13.37 16.39
CA SER A 91 8.30 14.12 17.54
C SER A 91 7.26 14.28 18.64
N SER A 92 6.00 14.57 18.28
CA SER A 92 4.90 14.70 19.25
C SER A 92 4.62 13.38 19.97
N ILE A 93 4.54 12.27 19.25
CA ILE A 93 4.35 10.92 19.82
C ILE A 93 5.50 10.57 20.78
N ASN A 94 6.73 10.91 20.41
CA ASN A 94 7.89 10.60 21.25
C ASN A 94 7.94 11.43 22.55
N LYS A 95 7.46 12.68 22.53
CA LYS A 95 7.55 13.63 23.65
C LYS A 95 6.32 13.63 24.56
N ASP A 96 5.13 13.37 24.04
CA ASP A 96 3.86 13.51 24.77
C ASP A 96 3.20 12.12 24.95
N ALA A 97 3.09 11.71 26.24
CA ALA A 97 2.47 10.45 26.62
C ALA A 97 0.98 10.37 26.27
N ASN A 98 0.23 11.49 26.32
CA ASN A 98 -1.18 11.51 25.98
C ASN A 98 -1.39 11.31 24.47
N VAL A 99 -0.59 11.99 23.63
CA VAL A 99 -0.62 11.79 22.19
C VAL A 99 -0.27 10.35 21.83
N ARG A 100 0.75 9.79 22.49
CA ARG A 100 1.15 8.39 22.30
C ARG A 100 0.03 7.41 22.66
N LEU A 101 -0.63 7.61 23.79
CA LEU A 101 -1.73 6.76 24.22
C LEU A 101 -2.91 6.84 23.23
N GLN A 102 -3.27 8.04 22.76
CA GLN A 102 -4.31 8.20 21.74
C GLN A 102 -3.97 7.45 20.44
N VAL A 103 -2.73 7.50 20.00
CA VAL A 103 -2.26 6.77 18.81
C VAL A 103 -2.35 5.27 19.01
N LEU A 104 -1.93 4.76 20.17
CA LEU A 104 -1.99 3.32 20.48
C LEU A 104 -3.44 2.83 20.53
N ASN A 105 -4.32 3.58 21.20
CA ASN A 105 -5.75 3.27 21.24
C ASN A 105 -6.37 3.28 19.82
N ALA A 106 -6.04 4.25 18.98
CA ALA A 106 -6.51 4.31 17.61
C ALA A 106 -6.07 3.09 16.76
N PHE A 107 -4.87 2.55 17.02
CA PHE A 107 -4.42 1.32 16.40
C PHE A 107 -5.16 0.08 16.94
N GLU A 108 -5.46 0.03 18.25
CA GLU A 108 -6.25 -1.05 18.85
C GLU A 108 -7.68 -1.07 18.30
N ASP A 109 -8.30 0.09 18.12
CA ASP A 109 -9.61 0.24 17.48
C ASP A 109 -9.60 -0.18 16.01
N GLY A 110 -8.44 -0.13 15.36
CA GLY A 110 -8.20 -0.66 14.02
C GLY A 110 -8.31 -2.19 13.93
N GLY A 111 -8.21 -2.89 15.06
CA GLY A 111 -8.33 -4.35 15.16
C GLY A 111 -6.99 -5.08 15.27
N LYS A 112 -7.08 -6.30 15.83
CA LYS A 112 -5.89 -7.12 16.13
C LYS A 112 -5.05 -7.44 14.89
N SER A 113 -5.68 -7.81 13.79
CA SER A 113 -4.97 -8.16 12.54
C SER A 113 -4.12 -7.00 12.03
N PHE A 114 -4.64 -5.78 12.10
CA PHE A 114 -3.88 -4.58 11.71
C PHE A 114 -2.70 -4.33 12.65
N LEU A 115 -2.90 -4.45 13.96
CA LEU A 115 -1.82 -4.32 14.95
C LEU A 115 -0.70 -5.35 14.75
N GLU A 116 -1.04 -6.57 14.36
CA GLU A 116 -0.09 -7.66 14.17
C GLU A 116 0.87 -7.41 13.01
N ILE A 117 0.44 -6.74 11.95
CA ILE A 117 1.30 -6.45 10.79
C ILE A 117 2.25 -5.27 11.03
N LEU A 118 1.93 -4.37 11.96
CA LEU A 118 2.74 -3.18 12.21
C LEU A 118 4.03 -3.53 12.99
N PRO A 119 5.17 -2.88 12.65
CA PRO A 119 6.46 -3.21 13.24
C PRO A 119 6.52 -2.88 14.74
N SER A 120 7.19 -3.75 15.52
CA SER A 120 7.42 -3.58 16.95
C SER A 120 8.91 -3.59 17.32
N SER A 121 9.76 -4.12 16.48
CA SER A 121 11.22 -4.15 16.65
C SER A 121 11.94 -3.36 15.55
N ARG A 122 13.20 -2.96 15.78
CA ARG A 122 14.00 -2.24 14.78
C ARG A 122 14.17 -3.04 13.48
N ARG A 123 14.34 -4.37 13.57
CA ARG A 123 14.47 -5.23 12.39
C ARG A 123 13.16 -5.28 11.60
N GLU A 124 12.03 -5.43 12.29
CA GLU A 124 10.71 -5.38 11.65
C GLU A 124 10.47 -4.02 11.00
N PHE A 125 10.81 -2.92 11.68
CA PHE A 125 10.67 -1.58 11.13
C PHE A 125 11.46 -1.38 9.82
N LEU A 126 12.71 -1.82 9.78
CA LEU A 126 13.54 -1.73 8.57
C LEU A 126 12.98 -2.58 7.43
N LEU A 127 12.53 -3.81 7.72
CA LEU A 127 11.91 -4.67 6.69
C LEU A 127 10.56 -4.12 6.24
N PHE A 128 9.76 -3.60 7.15
CA PHE A 128 8.47 -3.00 6.80
C PHE A 128 8.66 -1.79 5.89
N THR A 129 9.55 -0.86 6.24
CA THR A 129 9.76 0.38 5.48
C THR A 129 10.51 0.18 4.17
N LEU A 130 11.55 -0.66 4.13
CA LEU A 130 12.41 -0.81 2.96
C LEU A 130 11.99 -1.96 2.03
N LEU A 131 11.30 -2.97 2.55
CA LEU A 131 10.88 -4.10 1.74
C LEU A 131 9.36 -4.07 1.50
N VAL A 132 8.54 -4.11 2.56
CA VAL A 132 7.08 -4.22 2.39
C VAL A 132 6.51 -2.97 1.73
N SER A 133 6.77 -1.78 2.29
CA SER A 133 6.22 -0.52 1.76
C SER A 133 6.67 -0.24 0.32
N VAL A 134 7.93 -0.57 -0.03
CA VAL A 134 8.41 -0.40 -1.39
C VAL A 134 7.77 -1.44 -2.33
N SER A 135 7.69 -2.71 -1.91
CA SER A 135 7.04 -3.75 -2.72
C SER A 135 5.55 -3.46 -2.92
N ALA A 136 4.84 -3.09 -1.87
CA ALA A 136 3.42 -2.74 -1.96
C ALA A 136 3.23 -1.52 -2.87
N GLY A 137 3.92 -0.41 -2.60
CA GLY A 137 3.79 0.81 -3.41
C GLY A 137 4.11 0.60 -4.88
N VAL A 138 5.11 -0.18 -5.24
CA VAL A 138 5.43 -0.47 -6.65
C VAL A 138 4.43 -1.45 -7.25
N CYS A 139 4.27 -2.62 -6.64
CA CYS A 139 3.49 -3.71 -7.22
C CYS A 139 1.99 -3.37 -7.29
N GLU A 140 1.44 -2.82 -6.22
CA GLU A 140 0.02 -2.53 -6.16
C GLU A 140 -0.35 -1.35 -7.07
N GLU A 141 0.47 -0.29 -7.18
CA GLU A 141 0.18 0.77 -8.13
C GLU A 141 0.24 0.29 -9.58
N LEU A 142 1.19 -0.58 -9.93
CA LEU A 142 1.25 -1.18 -11.26
C LEU A 142 0.06 -2.11 -11.55
N ILE A 143 -0.41 -2.87 -10.56
CA ILE A 143 -1.56 -3.75 -10.71
C ILE A 143 -2.87 -2.93 -10.79
N PHE A 144 -3.08 -2.00 -9.86
CA PHE A 144 -4.38 -1.34 -9.69
C PHE A 144 -4.53 -0.08 -10.53
N ARG A 145 -3.49 0.79 -10.64
CA ARG A 145 -3.58 2.09 -11.33
C ARG A 145 -3.17 1.98 -12.79
N TRP A 146 -2.14 1.18 -13.09
CA TRP A 146 -1.79 0.98 -14.48
C TRP A 146 -2.70 -0.09 -15.14
N TYR A 147 -2.71 -1.35 -14.65
CA TYR A 147 -3.37 -2.44 -15.35
C TYR A 147 -4.89 -2.45 -15.15
N LEU A 148 -5.38 -2.59 -13.91
CA LEU A 148 -6.82 -2.76 -13.66
C LEU A 148 -7.62 -1.52 -14.03
N TYR A 149 -7.13 -0.33 -13.64
CA TYR A 149 -7.77 0.92 -14.03
C TYR A 149 -7.89 1.02 -15.55
N SER A 150 -6.78 0.88 -16.31
CA SER A 150 -6.79 1.00 -17.77
C SER A 150 -7.67 -0.07 -18.43
N SER A 151 -7.65 -1.31 -17.93
CA SER A 151 -8.49 -2.40 -18.46
C SER A 151 -9.98 -2.14 -18.25
N ILE A 152 -10.39 -1.58 -17.12
CA ILE A 152 -11.79 -1.23 -16.85
C ILE A 152 -12.17 0.01 -17.66
N GLU A 153 -11.30 1.04 -17.68
CA GLU A 153 -11.55 2.33 -18.34
C GLU A 153 -11.84 2.16 -19.83
N GLN A 154 -11.08 1.32 -20.53
CA GLN A 154 -11.30 1.04 -21.96
C GLN A 154 -12.72 0.52 -22.29
N HIS A 155 -13.41 -0.09 -21.33
CA HIS A 155 -14.73 -0.70 -21.57
C HIS A 155 -15.88 0.08 -20.91
N THR A 156 -15.62 0.90 -19.88
CA THR A 156 -16.69 1.46 -19.03
C THR A 156 -16.57 2.96 -18.78
N GLY A 157 -15.39 3.53 -19.05
CA GLY A 157 -15.06 4.92 -18.77
C GLY A 157 -14.45 5.17 -17.38
N GLU A 158 -13.88 6.37 -17.22
CA GLU A 158 -13.03 6.78 -16.10
C GLU A 158 -13.67 6.57 -14.71
N PHE A 159 -14.91 7.04 -14.52
CA PHE A 159 -15.57 6.97 -13.22
C PHE A 159 -15.73 5.53 -12.72
N VAL A 160 -16.18 4.62 -13.59
CA VAL A 160 -16.35 3.21 -13.24
C VAL A 160 -14.99 2.55 -13.01
N ALA A 161 -13.97 2.94 -13.76
CA ALA A 161 -12.61 2.42 -13.58
C ALA A 161 -12.00 2.84 -12.24
N VAL A 162 -12.15 4.10 -11.83
CA VAL A 162 -11.69 4.60 -10.52
C VAL A 162 -12.35 3.81 -9.39
N ILE A 163 -13.67 3.70 -9.42
CA ILE A 163 -14.42 3.02 -8.35
C ILE A 163 -14.15 1.51 -8.37
N GLY A 164 -14.18 0.87 -9.54
CA GLY A 164 -13.99 -0.56 -9.69
C GLY A 164 -12.60 -1.02 -9.24
N SER A 165 -11.54 -0.37 -9.73
CA SER A 165 -10.16 -0.71 -9.33
C SER A 165 -9.93 -0.46 -7.83
N SER A 166 -10.52 0.59 -7.25
CA SER A 166 -10.40 0.91 -5.83
C SER A 166 -11.17 -0.06 -4.93
N ILE A 167 -12.33 -0.55 -5.37
CA ILE A 167 -13.06 -1.60 -4.63
C ILE A 167 -12.24 -2.89 -4.62
N ILE A 168 -11.68 -3.31 -5.77
CA ILE A 168 -10.83 -4.51 -5.84
C ILE A 168 -9.59 -4.34 -4.96
N PHE A 169 -8.97 -3.15 -4.96
CA PHE A 169 -7.87 -2.80 -4.07
C PHE A 169 -8.25 -2.96 -2.59
N GLY A 170 -9.43 -2.49 -2.20
CA GLY A 170 -9.95 -2.69 -0.85
C GLY A 170 -10.16 -4.17 -0.51
N ILE A 171 -10.71 -4.97 -1.44
CA ILE A 171 -10.94 -6.41 -1.27
C ILE A 171 -9.62 -7.17 -1.06
N TRP A 172 -8.52 -6.74 -1.67
CA TRP A 172 -7.20 -7.32 -1.42
C TRP A 172 -6.75 -7.23 0.04
N HIS A 173 -7.35 -6.33 0.82
CA HIS A 173 -7.04 -6.13 2.24
C HIS A 173 -8.05 -6.81 3.20
N THR A 174 -8.80 -7.82 2.72
CA THR A 174 -9.77 -8.58 3.53
C THR A 174 -9.16 -9.26 4.74
N TYR A 175 -7.87 -9.64 4.68
CA TYR A 175 -7.13 -10.21 5.79
C TYR A 175 -7.01 -9.28 7.01
N LEU A 176 -7.19 -7.96 6.83
CA LEU A 176 -7.23 -6.97 7.91
C LEU A 176 -8.63 -6.78 8.52
N GLY A 177 -9.65 -7.40 7.92
CA GLY A 177 -11.04 -7.30 8.34
C GLY A 177 -11.83 -6.24 7.59
N TRP A 178 -13.18 -6.35 7.65
CA TRP A 178 -14.09 -5.58 6.80
C TRP A 178 -13.99 -4.06 6.94
N LYS A 179 -13.72 -3.55 8.14
CA LYS A 179 -13.50 -2.11 8.35
C LYS A 179 -12.31 -1.58 7.54
N HIS A 180 -11.28 -2.40 7.39
CA HIS A 180 -10.10 -2.04 6.60
C HIS A 180 -10.37 -2.11 5.10
N VAL A 181 -11.18 -3.06 4.63
CA VAL A 181 -11.61 -3.12 3.22
C VAL A 181 -12.18 -1.77 2.77
N ILE A 182 -13.10 -1.20 3.54
CA ILE A 182 -13.70 0.10 3.21
C ILE A 182 -12.65 1.23 3.26
N LYS A 183 -11.85 1.29 4.33
CA LYS A 183 -10.80 2.31 4.47
C LYS A 183 -9.80 2.24 3.31
N THR A 184 -9.38 1.03 2.95
CA THR A 184 -8.41 0.82 1.87
C THR A 184 -9.02 1.10 0.50
N ALA A 185 -10.32 0.81 0.28
CA ALA A 185 -11.00 1.22 -0.94
C ALA A 185 -11.02 2.76 -1.09
N VAL A 186 -11.26 3.50 0.00
CA VAL A 186 -11.18 4.98 -0.02
C VAL A 186 -9.75 5.46 -0.32
N VAL A 187 -8.74 4.83 0.29
CA VAL A 187 -7.33 5.09 -0.06
C VAL A 187 -7.07 4.75 -1.53
N GLY A 188 -7.69 3.70 -2.05
CA GLY A 188 -7.66 3.33 -3.46
C GLY A 188 -8.11 4.46 -4.38
N VAL A 189 -9.26 5.08 -4.07
CA VAL A 189 -9.78 6.26 -4.80
C VAL A 189 -8.79 7.43 -4.73
N LEU A 190 -8.23 7.70 -3.55
CA LEU A 190 -7.26 8.78 -3.37
C LEU A 190 -6.01 8.58 -4.22
N LEU A 191 -5.42 7.39 -4.19
CA LEU A 191 -4.22 7.06 -4.98
C LEU A 191 -4.51 7.08 -6.48
N CYS A 192 -5.70 6.61 -6.90
CA CYS A 192 -6.15 6.72 -8.29
C CYS A 192 -6.28 8.19 -8.71
N GLY A 193 -6.86 9.04 -7.85
CA GLY A 193 -6.93 10.48 -8.08
C GLY A 193 -5.55 11.15 -8.17
N ILE A 194 -4.59 10.73 -7.35
CA ILE A 194 -3.19 11.19 -7.45
C ILE A 194 -2.60 10.77 -8.80
N TYR A 195 -2.77 9.49 -9.19
CA TYR A 195 -2.30 8.99 -10.49
C TYR A 195 -2.84 9.81 -11.66
N LEU A 196 -4.15 10.03 -11.69
CA LEU A 196 -4.82 10.76 -12.77
C LEU A 196 -4.46 12.25 -12.78
N TYR A 197 -4.44 12.90 -11.61
CA TYR A 197 -4.11 14.33 -11.52
C TYR A 197 -2.67 14.64 -11.93
N PHE A 198 -1.72 13.85 -11.45
CA PHE A 198 -0.30 14.01 -11.79
C PHE A 198 0.07 13.37 -13.12
N GLU A 199 -0.80 12.54 -13.69
CA GLU A 199 -0.49 11.76 -14.90
C GLU A 199 0.83 11.00 -14.73
N SER A 200 1.02 10.35 -13.56
CA SER A 200 2.32 9.74 -13.24
C SER A 200 2.18 8.58 -12.27
N ILE A 201 2.57 7.41 -12.74
CA ILE A 201 2.63 6.22 -11.89
C ILE A 201 3.68 6.36 -10.79
N VAL A 202 4.79 7.06 -11.07
CA VAL A 202 5.86 7.28 -10.08
C VAL A 202 5.37 8.13 -8.92
N VAL A 203 4.57 9.16 -9.18
CA VAL A 203 4.00 9.99 -8.10
C VAL A 203 3.05 9.17 -7.23
N ALA A 204 2.21 8.32 -7.83
CA ALA A 204 1.32 7.42 -7.09
C ALA A 204 2.10 6.40 -6.25
N ILE A 205 3.12 5.75 -6.84
CA ILE A 205 4.03 4.81 -6.14
C ILE A 205 4.67 5.49 -4.92
N VAL A 206 5.26 6.68 -5.11
CA VAL A 206 5.91 7.41 -4.02
C VAL A 206 4.91 7.79 -2.95
N ALA A 207 3.70 8.25 -3.32
CA ALA A 207 2.65 8.56 -2.35
C ALA A 207 2.25 7.35 -1.51
N HIS A 208 2.06 6.18 -2.14
CA HIS A 208 1.74 4.93 -1.47
C HIS A 208 2.86 4.51 -0.49
N ILE A 209 4.11 4.47 -0.96
CA ILE A 209 5.27 4.17 -0.10
C ILE A 209 5.31 5.09 1.12
N PHE A 210 5.10 6.40 0.92
CA PHE A 210 5.10 7.35 2.03
C PHE A 210 3.97 7.12 3.05
N MET A 211 2.79 6.72 2.60
CA MET A 211 1.66 6.39 3.49
C MET A 211 1.99 5.16 4.37
N ASP A 212 2.58 4.13 3.79
CA ASP A 212 2.98 2.92 4.51
C ASP A 212 4.13 3.21 5.49
N VAL A 213 5.17 3.89 5.02
CA VAL A 213 6.31 4.30 5.87
C VAL A 213 5.84 5.17 7.03
N TYR A 214 4.89 6.08 6.80
CA TYR A 214 4.28 6.88 7.86
C TYR A 214 3.59 6.00 8.90
N SER A 215 2.71 5.09 8.47
CA SER A 215 1.96 4.18 9.36
C SER A 215 2.91 3.29 10.18
N GLY A 216 3.91 2.70 9.54
CA GLY A 216 4.93 1.88 10.21
C GLY A 216 5.78 2.67 11.19
N SER A 217 6.16 3.91 10.84
CA SER A 217 6.95 4.80 11.70
C SER A 217 6.19 5.23 12.94
N VAL A 218 4.92 5.62 12.77
CA VAL A 218 4.03 6.00 13.88
C VAL A 218 3.87 4.85 14.87
N ALA A 219 3.58 3.64 14.36
CA ALA A 219 3.43 2.45 15.20
C ALA A 219 4.72 2.09 15.95
N PHE A 220 5.86 2.12 15.25
CA PHE A 220 7.15 1.78 15.84
C PHE A 220 7.56 2.77 16.95
N ILE A 221 7.43 4.07 16.70
CA ILE A 221 7.80 5.11 17.67
C ILE A 221 6.87 5.08 18.89
N ALA A 222 5.55 4.93 18.69
CA ALA A 222 4.59 4.85 19.77
C ALA A 222 4.89 3.67 20.71
N ARG A 223 5.12 2.47 20.18
CA ARG A 223 5.44 1.26 20.95
C ARG A 223 6.79 1.36 21.66
N LYS A 224 7.82 1.89 20.97
CA LYS A 224 9.16 2.05 21.54
C LYS A 224 9.17 3.01 22.73
N ALA A 225 8.50 4.15 22.58
CA ALA A 225 8.45 5.17 23.64
C ALA A 225 7.64 4.68 24.86
N GLN A 226 6.54 3.94 24.65
CA GLN A 226 5.79 3.31 25.73
C GLN A 226 6.63 2.27 26.49
N GLY A 227 7.39 1.43 25.80
CA GLY A 227 8.28 0.44 26.43
C GLY A 227 9.37 1.10 27.29
N ALA A 228 9.93 2.25 26.86
CA ALA A 228 10.92 2.97 27.62
C ALA A 228 10.35 3.60 28.91
N GLU A 229 9.10 4.04 28.91
CA GLU A 229 8.42 4.56 30.12
C GLU A 229 8.19 3.44 31.16
N LEU A 230 7.73 2.27 30.71
CA LEU A 230 7.47 1.12 31.60
C LEU A 230 8.74 0.55 32.24
N THR A 231 9.92 0.74 31.62
CA THR A 231 11.21 0.31 32.17
C THR A 231 11.82 1.31 33.14
N ASN A 232 11.36 2.56 33.14
CA ASN A 232 11.85 3.63 34.00
C ASN A 232 10.91 3.96 35.16
N ALA A 233 9.74 3.32 35.24
CA ALA A 233 8.74 3.44 36.32
C ALA A 233 8.85 2.28 37.31
#